data_f7d45b103d253537aff269374e801f07
#
_entry.id   f7d45b103d253537aff269374e801f07
#
_cell.length_a   1.000
_cell.length_b   1.000
_cell.length_c   1.000
_cell.angle_alpha   90.00
_cell.angle_beta   90.00
_cell.angle_gamma   90.00
#
_symmetry.space_group_name_H-M   'P 1'
#
loop_
_entity.id
_entity.type
_entity.pdbx_description
1 polymer ?
#
loop_
_entity_poly.entity_id
_entity_poly.type
_entity_poly.pdbx_seq_one_letter_code
_entity_poly.pdbx_strand_id
1 'polypeptide(L)'
;PASTATQTPASPSATRIPSEPTPDPSSMDTIDLYEYDSIDPAKGDTLAGDDFLKKCSDGDCLVVNENVKKILPATPKQSTEESDSNMVDLLLLRTSDLDVESIVNLLDFASPDDIVWFDHGKRKYYSILDDKLGDFFKDYLPDFKPKNGFLIYKGTLLYYYGNAKDIVIPNSVKKIAENAFSKNEDKVKLNRIVIPDSVKEIKSFAFSGRRVKTMIFGKGIRKIEECSLCDTIDTLIFQGKTDKILKNGFDELFSEDFDDDTTLEFPNDFSESFTLCYADVTPSGSKKNPEYRFDVEWAHVKGADGYEIKTEGITQNVENGKNHGKLHIPSKRAANEDADYYGSISIRPFRYVNGRKQYGRTYRTYCEYETGC
;
A
#
# COMPACT_ATOMS: atom_id res chain seq x y z
N PRO A 1 -34.14 -35.53 33.53
CA PRO A 1 -34.15 -35.36 32.08
C PRO A 1 -33.12 -34.32 31.71
N ALA A 2 -32.07 -34.78 31.02
CA ALA A 2 -30.95 -34.00 30.61
C ALA A 2 -31.30 -33.22 29.31
N SER A 3 -31.07 -31.94 29.32
CA SER A 3 -31.16 -31.06 28.15
C SER A 3 -29.89 -31.25 27.27
N THR A 4 -30.10 -31.79 26.12
CA THR A 4 -29.07 -31.92 25.08
C THR A 4 -28.88 -30.57 24.42
N ALA A 5 -27.74 -29.93 24.64
CA ALA A 5 -27.31 -28.75 23.89
C ALA A 5 -26.80 -29.21 22.51
N THR A 6 -27.48 -28.77 21.48
CA THR A 6 -27.08 -28.97 20.07
C THR A 6 -25.90 -28.02 19.79
N GLN A 7 -24.73 -28.59 19.54
CA GLN A 7 -23.56 -27.85 19.07
C GLN A 7 -23.75 -27.51 17.59
N THR A 8 -23.70 -26.24 17.26
CA THR A 8 -23.58 -25.73 15.90
C THR A 8 -22.20 -26.12 15.35
N PRO A 9 -22.08 -26.65 14.14
CA PRO A 9 -20.77 -26.92 13.56
C PRO A 9 -20.00 -25.64 13.29
N ALA A 10 -18.76 -25.59 13.76
CA ALA A 10 -17.82 -24.54 13.46
C ALA A 10 -17.58 -24.49 11.94
N SER A 11 -17.56 -23.31 11.37
CA SER A 11 -17.11 -23.05 10.00
C SER A 11 -15.71 -23.62 9.79
N PRO A 12 -15.42 -24.21 8.62
CA PRO A 12 -14.06 -24.66 8.33
C PRO A 12 -13.14 -23.44 8.26
N SER A 13 -12.23 -23.40 9.22
CA SER A 13 -11.07 -22.51 9.20
C SER A 13 -10.36 -22.71 7.87
N ALA A 14 -10.17 -21.65 7.10
CA ALA A 14 -9.37 -21.67 5.89
C ALA A 14 -7.99 -22.25 6.27
N THR A 15 -7.68 -23.39 5.73
CA THR A 15 -6.39 -24.04 5.89
C THR A 15 -5.40 -23.18 5.12
N ARG A 16 -4.66 -22.34 5.84
CA ARG A 16 -3.47 -21.69 5.32
C ARG A 16 -2.62 -22.79 4.68
N ILE A 17 -2.49 -22.75 3.35
CA ILE A 17 -1.50 -23.56 2.65
C ILE A 17 -0.16 -23.15 3.30
N PRO A 18 0.63 -24.08 3.85
CA PRO A 18 1.95 -23.73 4.34
C PRO A 18 2.70 -23.15 3.14
N SER A 19 3.14 -21.90 3.22
CA SER A 19 4.15 -21.39 2.29
C SER A 19 5.28 -22.40 2.30
N GLU A 20 5.67 -22.89 1.13
CA GLU A 20 6.88 -23.70 1.02
C GLU A 20 8.00 -22.94 1.73
N PRO A 21 8.83 -23.60 2.54
CA PRO A 21 9.95 -22.93 3.18
C PRO A 21 10.79 -22.29 2.08
N THR A 22 10.93 -20.96 2.13
CA THR A 22 11.84 -20.23 1.25
C THR A 22 13.18 -20.96 1.29
N PRO A 23 13.73 -21.39 0.14
CA PRO A 23 14.97 -22.15 0.16
C PRO A 23 16.05 -21.31 0.84
N ASP A 24 16.84 -21.94 1.71
CA ASP A 24 17.95 -21.31 2.40
C ASP A 24 18.88 -20.67 1.33
N PRO A 25 19.01 -19.32 1.30
CA PRO A 25 19.81 -18.65 0.27
C PRO A 25 21.25 -19.09 0.24
N SER A 26 21.75 -19.63 1.36
CA SER A 26 23.12 -20.18 1.44
C SER A 26 23.26 -21.53 0.75
N SER A 27 22.17 -22.24 0.49
CA SER A 27 22.16 -23.55 -0.19
C SER A 27 21.92 -23.46 -1.70
N MET A 28 21.59 -22.30 -2.23
CA MET A 28 21.43 -22.08 -3.66
C MET A 28 22.80 -21.93 -4.33
N ASP A 29 23.49 -23.01 -4.61
CA ASP A 29 24.77 -23.04 -5.38
C ASP A 29 24.57 -22.57 -6.84
N THR A 30 23.35 -22.67 -7.34
CA THR A 30 22.90 -22.07 -8.59
C THR A 30 21.51 -21.51 -8.36
N ILE A 31 21.32 -20.20 -8.50
CA ILE A 31 19.99 -19.67 -8.83
C ILE A 31 19.70 -20.26 -10.18
N ASP A 32 18.66 -21.06 -10.28
CA ASP A 32 18.21 -21.54 -11.57
C ASP A 32 17.58 -20.33 -12.29
N LEU A 33 18.46 -19.51 -12.90
CA LEU A 33 18.08 -18.36 -13.74
C LEU A 33 17.16 -18.79 -14.90
N TYR A 34 16.95 -20.10 -15.06
CA TYR A 34 16.04 -20.67 -16.04
C TYR A 34 14.56 -20.55 -15.65
N GLU A 35 14.24 -20.23 -14.40
CA GLU A 35 12.87 -19.95 -13.97
C GLU A 35 12.43 -18.50 -14.19
N TYR A 36 13.38 -17.60 -14.44
CA TYR A 36 13.10 -16.17 -14.63
C TYR A 36 13.45 -15.72 -16.04
N ASP A 37 12.58 -14.99 -16.69
CA ASP A 37 12.89 -14.27 -17.92
C ASP A 37 13.85 -13.13 -17.57
N SER A 38 15.13 -13.27 -17.96
CA SER A 38 16.13 -12.27 -17.64
C SER A 38 16.09 -11.08 -18.61
N ILE A 39 16.00 -9.88 -18.06
CA ILE A 39 16.08 -8.62 -18.80
C ILE A 39 17.53 -8.11 -18.69
N ASP A 40 18.27 -8.08 -19.77
CA ASP A 40 19.57 -7.42 -19.89
C ASP A 40 19.46 -6.27 -20.89
N PRO A 41 18.93 -5.10 -20.46
CA PRO A 41 18.76 -3.95 -21.35
C PRO A 41 20.07 -3.22 -21.64
N ALA A 42 21.11 -3.45 -20.86
CA ALA A 42 22.35 -2.69 -20.93
C ALA A 42 23.35 -3.31 -21.88
N LYS A 43 23.39 -2.84 -23.14
CA LYS A 43 24.48 -3.13 -24.09
C LYS A 43 25.68 -2.19 -23.97
N GLY A 44 25.74 -1.34 -22.96
CA GLY A 44 26.78 -0.34 -22.72
C GLY A 44 27.05 -0.17 -21.23
N ASP A 45 27.60 0.97 -20.86
CA ASP A 45 27.86 1.34 -19.46
C ASP A 45 26.69 2.08 -18.79
N THR A 46 25.60 2.30 -19.51
CA THR A 46 24.42 3.06 -19.04
C THR A 46 23.15 2.26 -19.27
N LEU A 47 22.38 2.07 -18.21
CA LEU A 47 21.02 1.51 -18.24
C LEU A 47 20.00 2.65 -18.22
N ALA A 48 19.08 2.67 -19.18
CA ALA A 48 17.99 3.64 -19.22
C ALA A 48 16.71 3.01 -18.67
N GLY A 49 16.12 3.61 -17.63
CA GLY A 49 14.90 3.12 -17.00
C GLY A 49 13.74 2.96 -17.99
N ASP A 50 13.59 3.89 -18.94
CA ASP A 50 12.53 3.80 -19.98
C ASP A 50 12.69 2.57 -20.90
N ASP A 51 13.93 2.10 -21.15
CA ASP A 51 14.15 0.90 -21.96
C ASP A 51 13.84 -0.36 -21.17
N PHE A 52 14.07 -0.34 -19.87
CA PHE A 52 13.64 -1.39 -18.96
C PHE A 52 12.11 -1.52 -18.92
N LEU A 53 11.42 -0.42 -18.64
CA LEU A 53 9.95 -0.39 -18.52
C LEU A 53 9.20 -0.82 -19.78
N LYS A 54 9.84 -0.81 -20.95
CA LYS A 54 9.25 -1.32 -22.20
C LYS A 54 9.32 -2.84 -22.33
N LYS A 55 10.15 -3.50 -21.54
CA LYS A 55 10.46 -4.93 -21.67
C LYS A 55 10.08 -5.73 -20.43
N CYS A 56 9.84 -5.06 -19.32
CA CYS A 56 9.49 -5.69 -18.05
C CYS A 56 8.05 -6.20 -18.07
N SER A 57 7.86 -7.44 -17.67
CA SER A 57 6.60 -8.02 -17.22
C SER A 57 6.78 -8.48 -15.77
N ASP A 58 5.68 -8.67 -15.04
CA ASP A 58 5.72 -9.17 -13.66
C ASP A 58 6.43 -10.52 -13.60
N GLY A 59 7.23 -10.74 -12.57
CA GLY A 59 7.99 -11.97 -12.36
C GLY A 59 9.35 -12.03 -13.05
N ASP A 60 9.81 -10.92 -13.63
CA ASP A 60 11.10 -10.88 -14.34
C ASP A 60 12.30 -10.73 -13.41
N CYS A 61 13.45 -11.23 -13.86
CA CYS A 61 14.74 -10.97 -13.24
C CYS A 61 15.49 -9.87 -13.98
N LEU A 62 15.78 -8.74 -13.32
CA LEU A 62 16.62 -7.70 -13.88
C LEU A 62 18.11 -7.97 -13.58
N VAL A 63 18.91 -8.15 -14.62
CA VAL A 63 20.34 -8.34 -14.51
C VAL A 63 21.07 -7.05 -14.84
N VAL A 64 21.82 -6.51 -13.87
CA VAL A 64 22.72 -5.36 -14.07
C VAL A 64 24.15 -5.85 -14.16
N ASN A 65 24.71 -5.85 -15.38
CA ASN A 65 26.02 -6.41 -15.67
C ASN A 65 27.21 -5.57 -15.17
N GLU A 66 28.40 -6.17 -15.12
CA GLU A 66 29.65 -5.56 -14.61
C GLU A 66 30.07 -4.28 -15.33
N ASN A 67 29.70 -4.13 -16.59
CA ASN A 67 30.01 -2.95 -17.40
C ASN A 67 29.10 -1.75 -17.12
N VAL A 68 27.97 -1.93 -16.42
CA VAL A 68 27.04 -0.83 -16.10
C VAL A 68 27.63 0.05 -15.01
N LYS A 69 27.79 1.34 -15.29
CA LYS A 69 28.35 2.34 -14.37
C LYS A 69 27.34 3.42 -14.03
N LYS A 70 26.26 3.53 -14.80
CA LYS A 70 25.26 4.55 -14.62
C LYS A 70 23.85 4.02 -14.91
N ILE A 71 22.89 4.42 -14.07
CA ILE A 71 21.47 4.13 -14.25
C ILE A 71 20.71 5.43 -14.28
N LEU A 72 19.98 5.66 -15.37
CA LEU A 72 19.14 6.84 -15.56
C LEU A 72 17.74 6.60 -15.00
N PRO A 73 17.05 7.66 -14.54
CA PRO A 73 15.66 7.52 -14.08
C PRO A 73 14.75 7.12 -15.25
N ALA A 74 13.67 6.44 -14.93
CA ALA A 74 12.57 6.25 -15.85
C ALA A 74 11.73 7.53 -15.95
N THR A 75 11.16 7.79 -17.12
CA THR A 75 10.19 8.86 -17.29
C THR A 75 8.87 8.46 -16.61
N PRO A 76 8.33 9.27 -15.68
CA PRO A 76 7.06 8.93 -15.05
C PRO A 76 5.98 8.75 -16.11
N LYS A 77 5.45 7.55 -16.26
CA LYS A 77 4.26 7.33 -17.10
C LYS A 77 3.12 8.18 -16.52
N GLN A 78 2.44 8.94 -17.36
CA GLN A 78 1.11 9.43 -17.01
C GLN A 78 0.21 8.21 -17.01
N SER A 79 -0.08 7.69 -15.82
CA SER A 79 -0.96 6.54 -15.64
C SER A 79 -2.38 6.93 -16.10
N THR A 80 -2.72 6.49 -17.29
CA THR A 80 -4.08 6.26 -17.71
C THR A 80 -4.25 4.75 -17.60
N GLU A 81 -4.97 4.32 -16.56
CA GLU A 81 -5.41 2.95 -16.34
C GLU A 81 -4.32 1.99 -15.84
N GLU A 82 -4.65 1.32 -14.73
CA GLU A 82 -4.03 0.19 -14.05
C GLU A 82 -2.56 0.37 -13.64
N SER A 83 -2.34 0.27 -12.36
CA SER A 83 -1.02 0.20 -11.74
C SER A 83 -0.33 -1.11 -12.14
N ASP A 84 0.23 -1.13 -13.35
CA ASP A 84 1.31 -2.08 -13.61
C ASP A 84 2.44 -1.70 -12.66
N SER A 85 2.46 -2.30 -11.48
CA SER A 85 3.66 -2.33 -10.65
C SER A 85 4.72 -3.00 -11.51
N ASN A 86 5.69 -2.22 -12.00
CA ASN A 86 6.84 -2.79 -12.71
C ASN A 86 7.75 -3.47 -11.67
N MET A 87 7.19 -4.38 -10.88
CA MET A 87 7.92 -5.15 -9.88
C MET A 87 8.69 -6.26 -10.59
N VAL A 88 9.96 -6.37 -10.27
CA VAL A 88 10.74 -7.55 -10.60
C VAL A 88 10.90 -8.41 -9.36
N ASP A 89 10.77 -9.71 -9.48
CA ASP A 89 10.98 -10.60 -8.34
C ASP A 89 12.44 -10.56 -7.90
N LEU A 90 13.37 -10.48 -8.86
CA LEU A 90 14.78 -10.56 -8.55
C LEU A 90 15.62 -9.49 -9.26
N LEU A 91 16.36 -8.70 -8.48
CA LEU A 91 17.43 -7.82 -8.97
C LEU A 91 18.78 -8.47 -8.79
N LEU A 92 19.47 -8.78 -9.90
CA LEU A 92 20.80 -9.36 -9.92
C LEU A 92 21.86 -8.29 -10.24
N LEU A 93 22.64 -7.87 -9.24
CA LEU A 93 23.70 -6.88 -9.39
C LEU A 93 25.07 -7.56 -9.55
N ARG A 94 25.68 -7.45 -10.71
CA ARG A 94 27.06 -7.93 -10.99
C ARG A 94 28.11 -6.83 -10.92
N THR A 95 27.67 -5.58 -10.69
CA THR A 95 28.55 -4.41 -10.56
C THR A 95 28.58 -3.91 -9.12
N SER A 96 29.74 -3.37 -8.70
CA SER A 96 29.91 -2.68 -7.42
C SER A 96 30.17 -1.17 -7.60
N ASP A 97 30.08 -0.67 -8.84
CA ASP A 97 30.54 0.67 -9.21
C ASP A 97 29.40 1.69 -9.36
N LEU A 98 28.16 1.31 -9.03
CA LEU A 98 27.03 2.24 -9.12
C LEU A 98 27.08 3.27 -7.98
N ASP A 99 26.88 4.53 -8.34
CA ASP A 99 26.73 5.61 -7.38
C ASP A 99 25.33 5.59 -6.70
N VAL A 100 25.18 6.43 -5.67
CA VAL A 100 23.91 6.53 -4.91
C VAL A 100 22.75 6.88 -5.83
N GLU A 101 22.97 7.76 -6.82
CA GLU A 101 21.90 8.18 -7.75
C GLU A 101 21.43 7.01 -8.62
N SER A 102 22.37 6.22 -9.12
CA SER A 102 22.07 5.03 -9.92
C SER A 102 21.33 3.98 -9.14
N ILE A 103 21.71 3.72 -7.88
CA ILE A 103 20.96 2.79 -7.00
C ILE A 103 19.56 3.31 -6.71
N VAL A 104 19.39 4.60 -6.42
CA VAL A 104 18.06 5.20 -6.19
C VAL A 104 17.19 5.08 -7.42
N ASN A 105 17.71 5.40 -8.60
CA ASN A 105 16.96 5.27 -9.85
C ASN A 105 16.58 3.82 -10.13
N LEU A 106 17.49 2.88 -9.91
CA LEU A 106 17.26 1.45 -10.09
C LEU A 106 16.12 0.94 -9.23
N LEU A 107 16.16 1.20 -7.94
CA LEU A 107 15.12 0.77 -7.00
C LEU A 107 13.77 1.47 -7.25
N ASP A 108 13.78 2.71 -7.74
CA ASP A 108 12.54 3.47 -8.02
C ASP A 108 11.74 2.91 -9.21
N PHE A 109 12.38 2.23 -10.16
CA PHE A 109 11.69 1.66 -11.31
C PHE A 109 11.64 0.12 -11.32
N ALA A 110 12.54 -0.57 -10.62
CA ALA A 110 12.56 -2.03 -10.59
C ALA A 110 11.73 -2.59 -9.43
N SER A 111 11.63 -1.85 -8.33
CA SER A 111 10.89 -2.26 -7.11
C SER A 111 11.03 -3.76 -6.77
N PRO A 112 12.26 -4.27 -6.57
CA PRO A 112 12.50 -5.71 -6.48
C PRO A 112 12.06 -6.26 -5.11
N ASP A 113 11.60 -7.52 -5.10
CA ASP A 113 11.37 -8.26 -3.87
C ASP A 113 12.69 -8.73 -3.26
N ASP A 114 13.61 -9.15 -4.11
CA ASP A 114 14.91 -9.69 -3.73
C ASP A 114 16.07 -9.04 -4.48
N ILE A 115 17.21 -8.88 -3.78
CA ILE A 115 18.46 -8.39 -4.39
C ILE A 115 19.56 -9.41 -4.18
N VAL A 116 20.20 -9.82 -5.26
CA VAL A 116 21.43 -10.59 -5.23
C VAL A 116 22.58 -9.74 -5.76
N TRP A 117 23.57 -9.48 -4.93
CA TRP A 117 24.75 -8.72 -5.30
C TRP A 117 26.02 -9.58 -5.28
N PHE A 118 26.83 -9.49 -6.33
CA PHE A 118 28.13 -10.13 -6.45
C PHE A 118 29.25 -9.16 -6.07
N ASP A 119 29.58 -9.14 -4.79
CA ASP A 119 30.66 -8.32 -4.24
C ASP A 119 32.02 -9.03 -4.44
N HIS A 120 32.79 -8.60 -5.45
CA HIS A 120 34.11 -9.18 -5.79
C HIS A 120 34.07 -10.72 -5.89
N GLY A 121 33.04 -11.25 -6.53
CA GLY A 121 32.82 -12.68 -6.70
C GLY A 121 32.19 -13.40 -5.50
N LYS A 122 31.91 -12.68 -4.43
CA LYS A 122 31.12 -13.19 -3.29
C LYS A 122 29.68 -12.79 -3.47
N ARG A 123 28.82 -13.77 -3.42
CA ARG A 123 27.38 -13.57 -3.50
C ARG A 123 26.83 -13.12 -2.16
N LYS A 124 26.03 -12.05 -2.17
CA LYS A 124 25.25 -11.56 -1.04
C LYS A 124 23.79 -11.49 -1.46
N TYR A 125 22.89 -11.86 -0.58
CA TYR A 125 21.46 -11.90 -0.80
C TYR A 125 20.73 -10.99 0.20
N TYR A 126 19.74 -10.22 -0.27
CA TYR A 126 18.92 -9.32 0.51
C TYR A 126 17.48 -9.45 0.07
N SER A 127 16.63 -10.06 0.91
CA SER A 127 15.18 -10.04 0.71
C SER A 127 14.62 -8.75 1.26
N ILE A 128 13.92 -8.00 0.43
CA ILE A 128 13.28 -6.75 0.84
C ILE A 128 12.08 -7.05 1.71
N LEU A 129 11.35 -8.13 1.39
CA LEU A 129 10.23 -8.62 2.18
C LEU A 129 10.67 -9.02 3.60
N ASP A 130 11.91 -9.52 3.77
CA ASP A 130 12.52 -9.87 5.06
C ASP A 130 13.27 -8.69 5.71
N ASP A 131 13.04 -7.45 5.28
CA ASP A 131 13.61 -6.22 5.85
C ASP A 131 15.14 -6.09 5.67
N LYS A 132 15.70 -6.62 4.59
CA LYS A 132 17.13 -6.56 4.30
C LYS A 132 17.57 -5.37 3.44
N LEU A 133 16.62 -4.51 3.01
CA LEU A 133 16.95 -3.30 2.23
C LEU A 133 17.95 -2.39 2.96
N GLY A 134 17.80 -2.20 4.26
CA GLY A 134 18.72 -1.43 5.06
C GLY A 134 20.13 -2.03 5.11
N ASP A 135 20.27 -3.33 5.14
CA ASP A 135 21.54 -4.02 5.13
C ASP A 135 22.20 -3.92 3.74
N PHE A 136 21.40 -4.03 2.67
CA PHE A 136 21.88 -3.76 1.31
C PHE A 136 22.49 -2.35 1.17
N PHE A 137 21.81 -1.30 1.63
CA PHE A 137 22.39 0.06 1.57
C PHE A 137 23.69 0.20 2.37
N LYS A 138 23.79 -0.43 3.54
CA LYS A 138 25.04 -0.39 4.35
C LYS A 138 26.20 -1.06 3.63
N ASP A 139 25.92 -2.17 2.98
CA ASP A 139 26.95 -2.99 2.34
C ASP A 139 27.36 -2.43 0.99
N TYR A 140 26.38 -2.05 0.15
CA TYR A 140 26.64 -1.55 -1.21
C TYR A 140 27.13 -0.10 -1.22
N LEU A 141 26.60 0.76 -0.32
CA LEU A 141 26.93 2.18 -0.24
C LEU A 141 27.58 2.53 1.12
N PRO A 142 28.73 1.92 1.46
CA PRO A 142 29.30 2.00 2.81
C PRO A 142 29.67 3.44 3.25
N ASP A 143 29.92 4.34 2.31
CA ASP A 143 30.25 5.76 2.58
C ASP A 143 29.00 6.66 2.70
N PHE A 144 27.84 6.20 2.26
CA PHE A 144 26.59 6.92 2.33
C PHE A 144 25.90 6.66 3.67
N LYS A 145 26.19 7.49 4.67
CA LYS A 145 25.77 7.27 6.06
C LYS A 145 24.43 7.96 6.39
N PRO A 146 23.56 7.29 7.17
CA PRO A 146 22.35 7.92 7.69
C PRO A 146 22.67 9.06 8.66
N LYS A 147 21.84 10.11 8.64
CA LYS A 147 21.86 11.20 9.61
C LYS A 147 20.65 11.10 10.54
N ASN A 148 20.89 11.01 11.85
CA ASN A 148 19.82 10.81 12.85
C ASN A 148 18.91 9.60 12.53
N GLY A 149 19.47 8.53 11.98
CA GLY A 149 18.73 7.35 11.57
C GLY A 149 18.10 7.42 10.18
N PHE A 150 18.07 8.57 9.53
CA PHE A 150 17.47 8.74 8.21
C PHE A 150 18.52 8.69 7.10
N LEU A 151 18.35 7.79 6.13
CA LEU A 151 19.12 7.75 4.89
C LEU A 151 18.37 8.55 3.83
N ILE A 152 18.87 9.74 3.49
CA ILE A 152 18.18 10.68 2.60
C ILE A 152 19.10 11.07 1.44
N TYR A 153 18.61 10.92 0.21
CA TYR A 153 19.29 11.36 -1.01
C TYR A 153 18.42 12.36 -1.79
N LYS A 154 18.94 13.56 -2.09
CA LYS A 154 18.25 14.63 -2.87
C LYS A 154 16.78 14.90 -2.47
N GLY A 155 16.47 14.70 -1.17
CA GLY A 155 15.12 14.91 -0.64
C GLY A 155 14.23 13.65 -0.66
N THR A 156 14.72 12.52 -1.12
CA THR A 156 14.07 11.21 -0.99
C THR A 156 14.57 10.51 0.26
N LEU A 157 13.67 10.14 1.17
CA LEU A 157 13.97 9.26 2.29
C LEU A 157 13.99 7.83 1.79
N LEU A 158 15.18 7.23 1.75
CA LEU A 158 15.40 5.89 1.24
C LEU A 158 15.17 4.82 2.30
N TYR A 159 15.62 5.08 3.53
CA TYR A 159 15.46 4.13 4.63
C TYR A 159 15.60 4.79 6.01
N TYR A 160 14.92 4.24 7.01
CA TYR A 160 15.00 4.66 8.40
C TYR A 160 15.60 3.58 9.31
N TYR A 161 16.81 3.80 9.80
CA TYR A 161 17.56 2.90 10.69
C TYR A 161 17.26 3.08 12.17
N GLY A 162 16.50 4.11 12.53
CA GLY A 162 16.29 4.46 13.93
C GLY A 162 15.31 3.52 14.65
N ASN A 163 15.37 3.54 15.98
CA ASN A 163 14.51 2.75 16.87
C ASN A 163 13.61 3.64 17.75
N ALA A 164 13.44 4.93 17.40
CA ALA A 164 12.58 5.82 18.15
C ALA A 164 11.11 5.43 17.99
N LYS A 165 10.35 5.50 19.10
CA LYS A 165 8.89 5.29 19.07
C LYS A 165 8.12 6.53 18.57
N ASP A 166 8.72 7.70 18.69
CA ASP A 166 8.20 8.96 18.18
C ASP A 166 9.15 9.44 17.09
N ILE A 167 8.67 9.46 15.84
CA ILE A 167 9.46 9.76 14.66
C ILE A 167 8.99 11.09 14.08
N VAL A 168 9.92 12.01 13.86
CA VAL A 168 9.67 13.25 13.14
C VAL A 168 10.54 13.24 11.88
N ILE A 169 9.90 13.06 10.72
CA ILE A 169 10.61 13.06 9.44
C ILE A 169 11.18 14.45 9.17
N PRO A 170 12.46 14.58 8.76
CA PRO A 170 13.08 15.88 8.52
C PRO A 170 12.41 16.69 7.40
N ASN A 171 12.36 18.03 7.56
CA ASN A 171 11.80 18.95 6.57
C ASN A 171 12.56 18.96 5.23
N SER A 172 13.73 18.34 5.13
CA SER A 172 14.44 18.15 3.87
C SER A 172 13.80 17.08 2.98
N VAL A 173 12.96 16.21 3.55
CA VAL A 173 12.29 15.10 2.82
C VAL A 173 11.13 15.65 2.00
N LYS A 174 11.10 15.28 0.73
CA LYS A 174 10.03 15.59 -0.24
C LYS A 174 9.28 14.37 -0.72
N LYS A 175 9.95 13.20 -0.72
CA LYS A 175 9.44 11.90 -1.13
C LYS A 175 9.87 10.85 -0.10
N ILE A 176 8.98 9.94 0.25
CA ILE A 176 9.29 8.74 1.05
C ILE A 176 9.30 7.58 0.06
N ALA A 177 10.43 6.90 -0.02
CA ALA A 177 10.61 5.78 -0.94
C ALA A 177 9.84 4.55 -0.47
N GLU A 178 9.70 3.62 -1.38
CA GLU A 178 9.17 2.31 -1.10
C GLU A 178 10.00 1.60 -0.03
N ASN A 179 9.34 0.87 0.84
CA ASN A 179 9.96 0.14 1.95
C ASN A 179 10.85 0.98 2.89
N ALA A 180 10.72 2.32 2.88
CA ALA A 180 11.58 3.23 3.65
C ALA A 180 11.53 2.98 5.17
N PHE A 181 10.42 2.47 5.68
CA PHE A 181 10.23 2.14 7.08
C PHE A 181 9.97 0.64 7.30
N SER A 182 10.17 -0.20 6.29
CA SER A 182 10.03 -1.65 6.48
C SER A 182 10.94 -2.12 7.61
N LYS A 183 10.41 -2.86 8.55
CA LYS A 183 11.13 -3.60 9.59
C LYS A 183 10.23 -4.70 10.11
N ASN A 184 10.65 -5.91 9.94
CA ASN A 184 9.96 -7.13 10.35
C ASN A 184 10.00 -7.35 11.89
N GLU A 185 10.06 -6.27 12.66
CA GLU A 185 9.96 -6.38 14.10
C GLU A 185 8.50 -6.21 14.52
N ASP A 186 7.72 -7.27 14.45
CA ASP A 186 6.32 -7.40 14.93
C ASP A 186 6.05 -6.87 16.34
N LYS A 187 7.06 -6.38 17.02
CA LYS A 187 7.02 -6.09 18.45
C LYS A 187 7.08 -4.63 18.83
N VAL A 188 7.42 -3.72 17.93
CA VAL A 188 7.58 -2.31 18.29
C VAL A 188 6.46 -1.47 17.72
N LYS A 189 5.37 -1.34 18.49
CA LYS A 189 4.34 -0.34 18.18
C LYS A 189 4.96 1.06 18.29
N LEU A 190 4.90 1.83 17.18
CA LEU A 190 5.30 3.22 17.16
C LEU A 190 4.19 4.08 17.80
N ASN A 191 4.60 5.06 18.62
CA ASN A 191 3.62 5.97 19.21
C ASN A 191 3.17 7.00 18.18
N ARG A 192 4.12 7.57 17.42
CA ARG A 192 3.81 8.69 16.55
C ARG A 192 4.80 8.82 15.41
N ILE A 193 4.26 9.06 14.21
CA ILE A 193 5.04 9.51 13.05
C ILE A 193 4.52 10.87 12.60
N VAL A 194 5.40 11.84 12.44
CA VAL A 194 5.07 13.16 11.88
C VAL A 194 5.71 13.29 10.50
N ILE A 195 4.87 13.42 9.49
CA ILE A 195 5.25 13.66 8.10
C ILE A 195 5.14 15.17 7.85
N PRO A 196 6.24 15.87 7.56
CA PRO A 196 6.24 17.32 7.46
C PRO A 196 5.56 17.85 6.19
N ASP A 197 5.29 19.16 6.16
CA ASP A 197 4.68 19.86 5.01
C ASP A 197 5.52 19.78 3.73
N SER A 198 6.81 19.46 3.83
CA SER A 198 7.71 19.31 2.69
C SER A 198 7.44 18.06 1.86
N VAL A 199 6.95 16.98 2.46
CA VAL A 199 6.66 15.71 1.80
C VAL A 199 5.47 15.88 0.85
N LYS A 200 5.63 15.39 -0.38
CA LYS A 200 4.63 15.46 -1.44
C LYS A 200 4.09 14.10 -1.84
N GLU A 201 4.92 13.07 -1.68
CA GLU A 201 4.68 11.74 -2.19
C GLU A 201 5.14 10.68 -1.19
N ILE A 202 4.32 9.68 -1.00
CA ILE A 202 4.62 8.46 -0.23
C ILE A 202 4.43 7.30 -1.19
N LYS A 203 5.48 6.50 -1.38
CA LYS A 203 5.48 5.37 -2.30
C LYS A 203 4.82 4.15 -1.66
N SER A 204 4.50 3.16 -2.49
CA SER A 204 3.95 1.88 -2.07
C SER A 204 4.79 1.25 -0.96
N PHE A 205 4.18 0.52 -0.07
CA PHE A 205 4.84 -0.20 1.04
C PHE A 205 5.75 0.64 1.95
N ALA A 206 5.72 1.99 1.86
CA ALA A 206 6.63 2.88 2.58
C ALA A 206 6.65 2.64 4.10
N PHE A 207 5.53 2.25 4.69
CA PHE A 207 5.37 1.97 6.12
C PHE A 207 4.94 0.53 6.39
N SER A 208 5.10 -0.38 5.44
CA SER A 208 4.75 -1.78 5.60
C SER A 208 5.43 -2.41 6.82
N GLY A 209 4.76 -3.35 7.50
CA GLY A 209 5.26 -4.03 8.71
C GLY A 209 5.23 -3.17 9.98
N ARG A 210 4.58 -1.98 9.98
CA ARG A 210 4.57 -1.06 11.13
C ARG A 210 3.20 -0.88 11.75
N ARG A 211 3.11 -1.13 13.04
CA ARG A 211 1.97 -0.69 13.86
C ARG A 211 2.21 0.71 14.41
N VAL A 212 1.34 1.66 14.06
CA VAL A 212 1.48 3.07 14.42
C VAL A 212 0.26 3.56 15.17
N LYS A 213 0.44 4.09 16.38
CA LYS A 213 -0.68 4.67 17.12
C LYS A 213 -1.21 5.94 16.46
N THR A 214 -0.33 6.85 16.04
CA THR A 214 -0.76 8.12 15.43
C THR A 214 0.17 8.49 14.29
N MET A 215 -0.37 8.71 13.09
CA MET A 215 0.35 9.26 11.96
C MET A 215 -0.22 10.63 11.61
N ILE A 216 0.66 11.63 11.47
CA ILE A 216 0.28 13.02 11.20
C ILE A 216 0.81 13.41 9.84
N PHE A 217 -0.09 13.68 8.91
CA PHE A 217 0.23 14.15 7.57
C PHE A 217 0.27 15.68 7.51
N GLY A 218 1.41 16.22 7.09
CA GLY A 218 1.57 17.63 6.83
C GLY A 218 0.74 18.11 5.63
N LYS A 219 0.68 19.44 5.46
CA LYS A 219 -0.16 20.08 4.42
C LYS A 219 0.32 19.83 2.98
N GLY A 220 1.50 19.27 2.83
CA GLY A 220 2.15 19.13 1.54
C GLY A 220 1.79 17.92 0.72
N ILE A 221 1.25 16.88 1.34
CA ILE A 221 0.95 15.58 0.72
C ILE A 221 0.03 15.77 -0.48
N ARG A 222 0.35 15.11 -1.59
CA ARG A 222 -0.40 15.14 -2.85
C ARG A 222 -0.70 13.76 -3.39
N LYS A 223 0.14 12.78 -3.08
CA LYS A 223 0.02 11.39 -3.51
C LYS A 223 0.44 10.46 -2.37
N ILE A 224 -0.36 9.46 -2.13
CA ILE A 224 -0.07 8.32 -1.29
C ILE A 224 -0.35 7.11 -2.18
N GLU A 225 0.67 6.31 -2.48
CA GLU A 225 0.51 5.15 -3.34
C GLU A 225 -0.11 3.98 -2.55
N GLU A 226 -0.59 3.00 -3.28
CA GLU A 226 -1.21 1.80 -2.74
C GLU A 226 -0.35 1.10 -1.70
N CYS A 227 -0.96 0.36 -0.80
CA CYS A 227 -0.29 -0.41 0.26
C CYS A 227 0.77 0.35 1.07
N SER A 228 0.87 1.69 0.92
CA SER A 228 1.88 2.48 1.63
C SER A 228 1.66 2.54 3.14
N LEU A 229 0.44 2.25 3.60
CA LEU A 229 0.00 2.31 4.99
C LEU A 229 -0.58 0.97 5.47
N CYS A 230 -0.11 -0.15 4.92
CA CYS A 230 -0.71 -1.49 5.00
C CYS A 230 -0.83 -2.12 6.39
N ASP A 231 -0.60 -1.41 7.47
CA ASP A 231 -0.66 -1.99 8.82
C ASP A 231 -1.56 -1.17 9.75
N THR A 232 -1.83 -1.74 10.92
CA THR A 232 -2.74 -1.16 11.90
C THR A 232 -2.30 0.25 12.31
N ILE A 233 -3.10 1.25 11.97
CA ILE A 233 -2.91 2.64 12.40
C ILE A 233 -4.15 3.06 13.21
N ASP A 234 -3.97 3.36 14.50
CA ASP A 234 -5.08 3.73 15.36
C ASP A 234 -5.67 5.11 14.97
N THR A 235 -4.81 6.07 14.55
CA THR A 235 -5.26 7.44 14.20
C THR A 235 -4.45 8.06 13.08
N LEU A 236 -5.13 8.53 12.04
CA LEU A 236 -4.57 9.33 10.94
C LEU A 236 -5.02 10.78 11.06
N ILE A 237 -4.09 11.73 11.10
CA ILE A 237 -4.39 13.18 11.24
C ILE A 237 -3.95 13.90 9.97
N PHE A 238 -4.90 14.48 9.23
CA PHE A 238 -4.64 15.25 8.01
C PHE A 238 -4.68 16.75 8.30
N GLN A 239 -3.53 17.42 8.18
CA GLN A 239 -3.42 18.87 8.47
C GLN A 239 -3.71 19.75 7.25
N GLY A 240 -3.73 19.20 6.06
CA GLY A 240 -3.87 19.89 4.79
C GLY A 240 -5.18 19.64 4.07
N LYS A 241 -5.21 20.13 2.82
CA LYS A 241 -6.29 19.82 1.87
C LYS A 241 -6.14 18.40 1.35
N THR A 242 -7.27 17.72 1.19
CA THR A 242 -7.32 16.29 0.83
C THR A 242 -7.73 16.03 -0.61
N ASP A 243 -8.14 17.08 -1.35
CA ASP A 243 -8.61 16.96 -2.74
C ASP A 243 -7.62 16.27 -3.70
N LYS A 244 -6.32 16.52 -3.52
CA LYS A 244 -5.29 15.88 -4.36
C LYS A 244 -5.02 14.45 -3.98
N ILE A 245 -5.05 14.18 -2.68
CA ILE A 245 -4.87 12.85 -2.15
C ILE A 245 -6.00 11.94 -2.69
N LEU A 246 -7.25 12.37 -2.52
CA LEU A 246 -8.43 11.63 -2.98
C LEU A 246 -8.50 11.43 -4.50
N LYS A 247 -7.86 12.31 -5.27
CA LYS A 247 -7.85 12.20 -6.73
C LYS A 247 -6.78 11.26 -7.27
N ASN A 248 -5.68 11.07 -6.53
CA ASN A 248 -4.45 10.47 -7.04
C ASN A 248 -4.10 9.12 -6.41
N GLY A 249 -5.00 8.50 -5.68
CA GLY A 249 -4.73 7.17 -5.19
C GLY A 249 -4.97 6.91 -3.72
N PHE A 250 -6.23 6.88 -3.32
CA PHE A 250 -6.63 6.20 -2.10
C PHE A 250 -7.31 4.85 -2.40
N ASP A 251 -7.40 4.47 -3.67
CA ASP A 251 -8.29 3.37 -4.07
C ASP A 251 -7.87 2.00 -3.54
N GLU A 252 -6.61 1.82 -3.14
CA GLU A 252 -6.10 0.54 -2.60
C GLU A 252 -5.26 0.69 -1.33
N LEU A 253 -5.42 1.81 -0.60
CA LEU A 253 -4.70 2.01 0.67
C LEU A 253 -5.14 1.05 1.76
N PHE A 254 -6.31 0.46 1.61
CA PHE A 254 -6.93 -0.41 2.56
C PHE A 254 -7.51 -1.61 1.81
N SER A 255 -6.70 -2.66 1.74
CA SER A 255 -7.10 -4.01 1.38
C SER A 255 -8.04 -4.61 2.44
N GLU A 256 -8.42 -5.86 2.29
CA GLU A 256 -9.25 -6.65 3.22
C GLU A 256 -8.80 -6.58 4.70
N ASP A 257 -7.55 -6.12 4.97
CA ASP A 257 -6.97 -5.96 6.30
C ASP A 257 -7.26 -4.57 6.94
N PHE A 258 -8.21 -3.82 6.39
CA PHE A 258 -8.60 -2.52 6.96
C PHE A 258 -9.15 -2.70 8.39
N ASP A 259 -8.48 -2.04 9.35
CA ASP A 259 -8.96 -1.97 10.73
C ASP A 259 -10.04 -0.89 10.83
N ASP A 260 -11.29 -1.30 10.99
CA ASP A 260 -12.46 -0.42 11.14
C ASP A 260 -12.37 0.46 12.40
N ASP A 261 -11.47 0.12 13.34
CA ASP A 261 -11.13 0.92 14.52
C ASP A 261 -10.28 2.17 14.20
N THR A 262 -9.77 2.30 12.95
CA THR A 262 -8.98 3.47 12.55
C THR A 262 -9.79 4.76 12.64
N THR A 263 -9.24 5.79 13.30
CA THR A 263 -9.84 7.11 13.41
C THR A 263 -9.15 8.12 12.50
N LEU A 264 -9.94 8.84 11.69
CA LEU A 264 -9.47 9.95 10.85
C LEU A 264 -9.76 11.30 11.53
N GLU A 265 -8.76 12.16 11.61
CA GLU A 265 -8.90 13.51 12.19
C GLU A 265 -8.54 14.59 11.17
N PHE A 266 -9.38 15.63 11.10
CA PHE A 266 -9.21 16.81 10.24
C PHE A 266 -9.34 18.08 11.09
N PRO A 267 -8.31 18.42 11.89
CA PRO A 267 -8.42 19.43 12.93
C PRO A 267 -8.62 20.86 12.38
N ASN A 268 -8.24 21.10 11.13
CA ASN A 268 -8.27 22.45 10.57
C ASN A 268 -9.56 22.78 9.82
N ASP A 269 -10.18 21.81 9.17
CA ASP A 269 -11.40 22.02 8.38
C ASP A 269 -12.17 20.71 8.18
N PHE A 270 -13.37 20.63 8.73
CA PHE A 270 -14.24 19.46 8.53
C PHE A 270 -14.67 19.27 7.08
N SER A 271 -14.73 20.33 6.27
CA SER A 271 -15.07 20.20 4.85
C SER A 271 -13.99 19.44 4.04
N GLU A 272 -12.80 19.27 4.58
CA GLU A 272 -11.73 18.43 4.04
C GLU A 272 -11.80 16.99 4.53
N SER A 273 -12.71 16.66 5.48
CA SER A 273 -12.83 15.31 6.01
C SER A 273 -13.37 14.37 4.93
N PHE A 274 -12.87 13.16 4.94
CA PHE A 274 -13.37 12.02 4.17
C PHE A 274 -13.28 10.79 5.08
N THR A 275 -13.86 9.68 4.66
CA THR A 275 -13.61 8.39 5.30
C THR A 275 -13.24 7.38 4.27
N LEU A 276 -12.50 6.38 4.68
CA LEU A 276 -12.10 5.23 3.88
C LEU A 276 -13.13 4.14 4.14
N CYS A 277 -13.52 3.39 3.13
CA CYS A 277 -14.47 2.31 3.29
C CYS A 277 -14.09 1.11 2.42
N TYR A 278 -14.49 -0.04 2.91
CA TYR A 278 -14.49 -1.30 2.20
C TYR A 278 -15.95 -1.78 2.06
N ALA A 279 -16.25 -2.56 1.04
CA ALA A 279 -17.58 -3.06 0.83
C ALA A 279 -17.59 -4.46 0.24
N ASP A 280 -18.13 -5.41 0.99
CA ASP A 280 -18.47 -6.73 0.48
C ASP A 280 -19.80 -6.69 -0.24
N VAL A 281 -19.85 -7.35 -1.39
CA VAL A 281 -21.07 -7.50 -2.18
C VAL A 281 -21.47 -8.95 -2.25
N THR A 282 -22.69 -9.26 -1.87
CA THR A 282 -23.22 -10.62 -1.96
C THR A 282 -24.61 -10.63 -2.61
N PRO A 283 -24.90 -11.57 -3.53
CA PRO A 283 -26.24 -11.78 -4.01
C PRO A 283 -27.18 -12.15 -2.85
N SER A 284 -28.36 -11.57 -2.83
CA SER A 284 -29.34 -11.79 -1.78
C SER A 284 -30.76 -11.70 -2.33
N GLY A 285 -31.75 -11.85 -1.45
CA GLY A 285 -33.16 -11.81 -1.87
C GLY A 285 -33.67 -13.15 -2.37
N SER A 286 -34.65 -13.12 -3.25
CA SER A 286 -35.27 -14.32 -3.83
C SER A 286 -35.29 -14.25 -5.34
N LYS A 287 -35.48 -15.41 -6.03
CA LYS A 287 -35.61 -15.44 -7.49
C LYS A 287 -36.69 -14.50 -8.05
N LYS A 288 -37.71 -14.12 -7.21
CA LYS A 288 -38.76 -13.15 -7.59
C LYS A 288 -38.34 -11.72 -7.33
N ASN A 289 -37.55 -11.49 -6.30
CA ASN A 289 -37.04 -10.18 -5.88
C ASN A 289 -35.52 -10.30 -5.63
N PRO A 290 -34.73 -10.35 -6.68
CA PRO A 290 -33.29 -10.43 -6.57
C PRO A 290 -32.71 -9.07 -6.13
N GLU A 291 -31.73 -9.12 -5.24
CA GLU A 291 -31.02 -7.94 -4.75
C GLU A 291 -29.56 -8.26 -4.48
N TYR A 292 -28.71 -7.23 -4.48
CA TYR A 292 -27.38 -7.31 -3.90
C TYR A 292 -27.39 -6.72 -2.49
N ARG A 293 -26.72 -7.38 -1.58
CA ARG A 293 -26.43 -6.88 -0.24
C ARG A 293 -25.00 -6.36 -0.25
N PHE A 294 -24.84 -5.14 0.24
CA PHE A 294 -23.55 -4.51 0.47
C PHE A 294 -23.35 -4.43 1.99
N ASP A 295 -22.35 -5.11 2.49
CA ASP A 295 -21.86 -4.94 3.85
C ASP A 295 -20.70 -3.94 3.77
N VAL A 296 -20.92 -2.72 4.25
CA VAL A 296 -19.98 -1.60 4.12
C VAL A 296 -19.41 -1.27 5.49
N GLU A 297 -18.09 -1.24 5.59
CA GLU A 297 -17.35 -0.84 6.76
C GLU A 297 -16.52 0.40 6.44
N TRP A 298 -16.31 1.28 7.41
CA TRP A 298 -15.58 2.52 7.20
C TRP A 298 -14.87 3.02 8.45
N ALA A 299 -13.79 3.77 8.23
CA ALA A 299 -13.05 4.42 9.30
C ALA A 299 -13.86 5.50 10.01
N HIS A 300 -13.69 5.61 11.31
CA HIS A 300 -14.33 6.65 12.07
C HIS A 300 -13.73 8.04 11.76
N VAL A 301 -14.58 9.04 11.52
CA VAL A 301 -14.15 10.44 11.36
C VAL A 301 -14.49 11.22 12.62
N LYS A 302 -13.46 11.75 13.27
CA LYS A 302 -13.61 12.54 14.48
C LYS A 302 -14.46 13.78 14.23
N GLY A 303 -15.55 13.91 15.01
CA GLY A 303 -16.49 15.03 14.89
C GLY A 303 -17.53 14.87 13.78
N ALA A 304 -17.64 13.72 13.16
CA ALA A 304 -18.78 13.38 12.31
C ALA A 304 -19.99 12.96 13.18
N ASP A 305 -21.17 13.42 12.81
CA ASP A 305 -22.44 12.97 13.37
C ASP A 305 -23.03 11.80 12.58
N GLY A 306 -22.51 11.54 11.38
CA GLY A 306 -22.92 10.42 10.55
C GLY A 306 -22.28 10.43 9.16
N TYR A 307 -22.74 9.50 8.34
CA TYR A 307 -22.22 9.24 6.99
C TYR A 307 -23.35 9.12 5.99
N GLU A 308 -23.14 9.66 4.80
CA GLU A 308 -24.03 9.47 3.66
C GLU A 308 -23.36 8.50 2.70
N ILE A 309 -24.00 7.37 2.42
CA ILE A 309 -23.51 6.32 1.54
C ILE A 309 -24.39 6.29 0.30
N LYS A 310 -23.77 6.21 -0.87
CA LYS A 310 -24.46 6.16 -2.17
C LYS A 310 -23.90 5.05 -3.04
N THR A 311 -24.79 4.29 -3.64
CA THR A 311 -24.50 3.32 -4.67
C THR A 311 -25.72 3.12 -5.57
N GLU A 312 -25.54 2.97 -6.89
CA GLU A 312 -26.58 2.69 -7.90
C GLU A 312 -27.91 3.46 -7.72
N GLY A 313 -27.82 4.75 -7.38
CA GLY A 313 -29.01 5.61 -7.19
C GLY A 313 -29.66 5.51 -5.81
N ILE A 314 -29.19 4.64 -4.93
CA ILE A 314 -29.63 4.56 -3.54
C ILE A 314 -28.75 5.48 -2.69
N THR A 315 -29.41 6.18 -1.76
CA THR A 315 -28.72 7.00 -0.77
C THR A 315 -29.21 6.60 0.62
N GLN A 316 -28.28 6.25 1.48
CA GLN A 316 -28.55 5.94 2.88
C GLN A 316 -27.76 6.87 3.79
N ASN A 317 -28.38 7.36 4.86
CA ASN A 317 -27.69 8.05 5.93
C ASN A 317 -27.58 7.12 7.13
N VAL A 318 -26.37 7.04 7.69
CA VAL A 318 -26.09 6.31 8.93
C VAL A 318 -25.63 7.34 9.95
N GLU A 319 -26.33 7.45 11.06
CA GLU A 319 -26.06 8.42 12.13
C GLU A 319 -25.54 7.71 13.38
N ASN A 320 -25.02 8.50 14.32
CA ASN A 320 -24.63 8.05 15.68
C ASN A 320 -23.42 7.10 15.77
N GLY A 321 -22.30 7.49 15.16
CA GLY A 321 -20.99 6.88 15.45
C GLY A 321 -20.84 5.41 15.01
N LYS A 322 -21.73 4.92 14.15
CA LYS A 322 -21.55 3.61 13.53
C LYS A 322 -20.50 3.70 12.44
N ASN A 323 -19.67 2.68 12.33
CA ASN A 323 -18.63 2.51 11.32
C ASN A 323 -18.94 1.38 10.32
N HIS A 324 -20.16 0.84 10.37
CA HIS A 324 -20.64 -0.18 9.45
C HIS A 324 -22.10 0.07 9.04
N GLY A 325 -22.44 -0.37 7.85
CA GLY A 325 -23.81 -0.27 7.32
C GLY A 325 -24.11 -1.38 6.34
N LYS A 326 -25.39 -1.73 6.23
CA LYS A 326 -25.88 -2.71 5.25
C LYS A 326 -26.81 -2.01 4.28
N LEU A 327 -26.49 -2.11 2.98
CA LEU A 327 -27.35 -1.61 1.93
C LEU A 327 -27.90 -2.79 1.14
N HIS A 328 -29.17 -2.70 0.77
CA HIS A 328 -29.85 -3.65 -0.09
C HIS A 328 -30.25 -2.95 -1.39
N ILE A 329 -29.75 -3.46 -2.51
CA ILE A 329 -30.01 -2.86 -3.82
C ILE A 329 -30.78 -3.87 -4.65
N PRO A 330 -32.03 -3.56 -5.05
CA PRO A 330 -32.79 -4.36 -5.98
C PRO A 330 -32.04 -4.42 -7.33
N SER A 331 -31.73 -5.60 -7.80
CA SER A 331 -31.03 -5.77 -9.08
C SER A 331 -31.52 -7.00 -9.84
N LYS A 332 -31.94 -6.78 -11.07
CA LYS A 332 -32.31 -7.89 -11.96
C LYS A 332 -31.09 -8.80 -12.31
N ARG A 333 -29.85 -8.29 -12.15
CA ARG A 333 -28.62 -9.06 -12.35
C ARG A 333 -28.39 -10.09 -11.26
N ALA A 334 -28.74 -9.78 -10.02
CA ALA A 334 -28.60 -10.70 -8.89
C ALA A 334 -29.45 -11.96 -9.00
N ALA A 335 -30.38 -12.03 -9.98
CA ALA A 335 -31.17 -13.23 -10.24
C ALA A 335 -30.35 -14.37 -10.91
N ASN A 336 -29.20 -14.04 -11.48
CA ASN A 336 -28.25 -15.02 -12.00
C ASN A 336 -27.13 -15.15 -11.00
N GLU A 337 -27.08 -16.25 -10.25
CA GLU A 337 -25.99 -16.62 -9.35
C GLU A 337 -24.62 -16.73 -10.07
N ASP A 338 -24.65 -16.70 -11.42
CA ASP A 338 -23.50 -16.80 -12.31
C ASP A 338 -23.08 -15.45 -12.92
N ALA A 339 -23.57 -14.31 -12.42
CA ALA A 339 -23.24 -13.02 -13.01
C ALA A 339 -22.32 -12.22 -12.07
N ASP A 340 -21.13 -11.91 -12.54
CA ASP A 340 -20.21 -10.99 -11.88
C ASP A 340 -20.87 -9.63 -11.70
N TYR A 341 -20.58 -8.99 -10.59
CA TYR A 341 -21.01 -7.63 -10.28
C TYR A 341 -19.80 -6.72 -10.13
N TYR A 342 -19.80 -5.63 -10.88
CA TYR A 342 -18.83 -4.54 -10.76
C TYR A 342 -19.60 -3.25 -10.49
N GLY A 343 -19.29 -2.62 -9.38
CA GLY A 343 -19.97 -1.39 -8.97
C GLY A 343 -19.07 -0.45 -8.18
N SER A 344 -19.62 0.66 -7.76
CA SER A 344 -18.91 1.60 -6.91
C SER A 344 -19.79 2.09 -5.76
N ILE A 345 -19.17 2.24 -4.61
CA ILE A 345 -19.76 2.90 -3.45
C ILE A 345 -19.07 4.25 -3.25
N SER A 346 -19.86 5.25 -2.91
CA SER A 346 -19.33 6.52 -2.45
C SER A 346 -19.86 6.82 -1.06
N ILE A 347 -18.98 7.30 -0.20
CA ILE A 347 -19.27 7.65 1.19
C ILE A 347 -18.72 9.03 1.52
N ARG A 348 -19.42 9.79 2.33
CA ARG A 348 -18.94 11.06 2.89
C ARG A 348 -19.43 11.27 4.30
N PRO A 349 -18.58 11.77 5.22
CA PRO A 349 -18.99 12.13 6.56
C PRO A 349 -19.84 13.40 6.55
N PHE A 350 -20.72 13.57 7.54
CA PHE A 350 -21.40 14.82 7.80
C PHE A 350 -21.46 15.13 9.30
N ARG A 351 -21.63 16.41 9.61
CA ARG A 351 -21.95 16.89 10.95
C ARG A 351 -23.06 17.92 10.89
N TYR A 352 -23.74 18.14 11.99
CA TYR A 352 -24.75 19.18 12.10
C TYR A 352 -24.14 20.49 12.64
N VAL A 353 -24.29 21.56 11.88
CA VAL A 353 -23.93 22.91 12.29
C VAL A 353 -25.18 23.78 12.18
N ASN A 354 -25.64 24.30 13.31
CA ASN A 354 -26.89 25.09 13.38
C ASN A 354 -28.09 24.35 12.73
N GLY A 355 -28.22 23.07 12.97
CA GLY A 355 -29.31 22.23 12.46
C GLY A 355 -29.23 21.87 10.97
N ARG A 356 -28.15 22.25 10.28
CA ARG A 356 -27.92 21.90 8.88
C ARG A 356 -26.74 20.97 8.74
N LYS A 357 -26.83 19.99 7.80
CA LYS A 357 -25.72 19.10 7.49
C LYS A 357 -24.61 19.89 6.82
N GLN A 358 -23.41 19.81 7.40
CA GLN A 358 -22.15 20.17 6.76
C GLN A 358 -21.46 18.86 6.35
N TYR A 359 -21.19 18.70 5.07
CA TYR A 359 -20.57 17.50 4.54
C TYR A 359 -19.07 17.67 4.42
N GLY A 360 -18.35 16.57 4.62
CA GLY A 360 -16.99 16.39 4.18
C GLY A 360 -16.91 16.02 2.70
N ARG A 361 -15.73 15.60 2.25
CA ARG A 361 -15.48 15.15 0.87
C ARG A 361 -16.02 13.75 0.66
N THR A 362 -16.34 13.45 -0.57
CA THR A 362 -16.76 12.12 -0.99
C THR A 362 -15.52 11.27 -1.28
N TYR A 363 -15.44 10.12 -0.64
CA TYR A 363 -14.57 9.03 -1.01
C TYR A 363 -15.35 8.04 -1.88
N ARG A 364 -14.68 7.41 -2.85
CA ARG A 364 -15.29 6.38 -3.70
C ARG A 364 -14.37 5.18 -3.75
N THR A 365 -14.95 4.00 -3.60
CA THR A 365 -14.27 2.73 -3.80
C THR A 365 -15.04 1.86 -4.78
N TYR A 366 -14.37 0.92 -5.39
CA TYR A 366 -14.98 -0.09 -6.22
C TYR A 366 -15.34 -1.29 -5.34
N CYS A 367 -16.31 -2.04 -5.76
CA CYS A 367 -16.72 -3.29 -5.15
C CYS A 367 -17.10 -4.27 -6.24
N GLU A 368 -16.71 -5.49 -6.05
CA GLU A 368 -16.93 -6.57 -7.00
C GLU A 368 -17.47 -7.82 -6.30
N TYR A 369 -18.19 -8.61 -7.05
CA TYR A 369 -18.56 -9.96 -6.69
C TYR A 369 -18.26 -10.84 -7.90
N GLU A 370 -17.39 -11.80 -7.73
CA GLU A 370 -17.06 -12.79 -8.71
C GLU A 370 -17.70 -14.13 -8.33
N THR A 371 -18.38 -14.73 -9.29
CA THR A 371 -18.84 -16.12 -9.16
C THR A 371 -17.61 -17.01 -9.28
N GLY A 372 -17.17 -17.60 -8.17
CA GLY A 372 -16.04 -18.51 -8.17
C GLY A 372 -16.16 -19.57 -9.24
N CYS A 373 -15.12 -19.72 -10.04
CA CYS A 373 -14.96 -20.80 -11.03
C CYS A 373 -14.90 -22.17 -10.37
#